data_6ad7dc2883aafba715766e4b3ff1eb4d
#
_entry.id   6ad7dc2883aafba715766e4b3ff1eb4d
#
_cell.length_a   1.000
_cell.length_b   1.000
_cell.length_c   1.000
_cell.angle_alpha   90.00
_cell.angle_beta   90.00
_cell.angle_gamma   90.00
#
_symmetry.space_group_name_H-M   'P 1'
#
loop_
_entity.id
_entity.type
_entity.pdbx_description
1 polymer ?
#
loop_
_entity_poly.entity_id
_entity_poly.type
_entity_poly.pdbx_seq_one_letter_code
_entity_poly.pdbx_strand_id
1 'polypeptide(L)'
;MMTTNWQRYAPKYPLETFHHVAREAGLELLRNVQVPDAMVGMGLINAISMACQGLIDVKLPTGQIKPVTQNLMLVAESGERKSTVFELLQAPFRDADTKEMAAFKPVSYTHLTLPTKA
;
A
#
# COMPACT_ATOMS: atom_id res chain seq x y z
N MET A 1 -7.89 -12.99 25.75
CA MET A 1 -6.85 -12.87 24.75
C MET A 1 -5.53 -12.53 25.44
N MET A 2 -4.56 -13.43 25.41
CA MET A 2 -3.26 -13.17 26.01
C MET A 2 -2.51 -12.16 25.15
N THR A 3 -2.45 -10.93 25.60
CA THR A 3 -1.51 -9.95 25.04
C THR A 3 -0.11 -10.39 25.38
N THR A 4 0.66 -10.75 24.40
CA THR A 4 2.08 -11.04 24.55
C THR A 4 2.77 -9.84 25.20
N ASN A 5 3.65 -10.08 26.15
CA ASN A 5 4.27 -9.03 26.97
C ASN A 5 4.96 -7.92 26.15
N TRP A 6 5.43 -8.23 24.94
CA TRP A 6 6.11 -7.25 24.10
C TRP A 6 5.17 -6.14 23.59
N GLN A 7 3.85 -6.42 23.46
CA GLN A 7 2.88 -5.40 23.05
C GLN A 7 2.75 -4.26 24.07
N ARG A 8 3.04 -4.53 25.34
CA ARG A 8 3.02 -3.50 26.38
C ARG A 8 4.20 -2.54 26.30
N TYR A 9 5.29 -2.97 25.69
CA TYR A 9 6.53 -2.19 25.60
C TYR A 9 6.80 -1.66 24.20
N ALA A 10 5.97 -2.01 23.22
CA ALA A 10 6.09 -1.48 21.88
C ALA A 10 5.80 0.03 21.89
N PRO A 11 6.70 0.87 21.39
CA PRO A 11 6.42 2.29 21.28
C PRO A 11 5.23 2.52 20.34
N LYS A 12 4.45 3.54 20.66
CA LYS A 12 3.34 3.95 19.80
C LYS A 12 3.89 4.40 18.45
N TYR A 13 3.25 3.93 17.36
CA TYR A 13 3.63 4.35 16.02
C TYR A 13 3.20 5.81 15.81
N PRO A 14 4.10 6.69 15.30
CA PRO A 14 3.84 8.13 15.23
C PRO A 14 2.98 8.51 14.02
N LEU A 15 1.73 8.07 13.98
CA LEU A 15 0.79 8.41 12.90
C LEU A 15 0.55 9.91 12.77
N GLU A 16 0.67 10.64 13.86
CA GLU A 16 0.51 12.09 13.90
C GLU A 16 1.57 12.85 13.09
N THR A 17 2.68 12.21 12.75
CA THR A 17 3.74 12.83 11.93
C THR A 17 3.44 12.82 10.44
N PHE A 18 2.47 12.03 9.99
CA PHE A 18 2.05 12.04 8.60
C PHE A 18 1.37 13.36 8.22
N HIS A 19 1.43 13.68 6.94
CA HIS A 19 0.64 14.78 6.39
C HIS A 19 -0.85 14.59 6.72
N HIS A 20 -1.58 15.68 6.91
CA HIS A 20 -2.94 15.64 7.46
C HIS A 20 -3.88 14.66 6.73
N VAL A 21 -3.82 14.56 5.42
CA VAL A 21 -4.66 13.63 4.64
C VAL A 21 -4.36 12.17 5.00
N ALA A 22 -3.08 11.80 5.00
CA ALA A 22 -2.64 10.44 5.35
C ALA A 22 -2.92 10.14 6.83
N ARG A 23 -2.69 11.11 7.71
CA ARG A 23 -2.97 10.97 9.13
C ARG A 23 -4.44 10.71 9.40
N GLU A 24 -5.34 11.48 8.80
CA GLU A 24 -6.78 11.30 8.96
C GLU A 24 -7.24 9.93 8.45
N ALA A 25 -6.76 9.52 7.29
CA ALA A 25 -7.04 8.19 6.74
C ALA A 25 -6.55 7.09 7.67
N GLY A 26 -5.35 7.22 8.22
CA GLY A 26 -4.78 6.27 9.16
C GLY A 26 -5.55 6.17 10.46
N LEU A 27 -5.94 7.30 11.03
CA LEU A 27 -6.74 7.35 12.26
C LEU A 27 -8.13 6.74 12.05
N GLU A 28 -8.74 6.98 10.90
CA GLU A 28 -10.02 6.38 10.55
C GLU A 28 -9.91 4.86 10.42
N LEU A 29 -8.87 4.35 9.78
CA LEU A 29 -8.59 2.93 9.71
C LEU A 29 -8.43 2.30 11.10
N LEU A 30 -7.70 2.96 11.99
CA LEU A 30 -7.54 2.48 13.37
C LEU A 30 -8.88 2.37 14.09
N ARG A 31 -9.77 3.35 13.93
CA ARG A 31 -11.08 3.34 14.57
C ARG A 31 -11.99 2.25 14.02
N ASN A 32 -11.99 2.08 12.70
CA ASN A 32 -12.95 1.21 12.03
C ASN A 32 -12.50 -0.25 11.99
N VAL A 33 -11.21 -0.50 11.81
CA VAL A 33 -10.68 -1.86 11.63
C VAL A 33 -10.07 -2.42 12.91
N GLN A 34 -9.66 -1.58 13.84
CA GLN A 34 -9.08 -1.99 15.13
C GLN A 34 -7.87 -2.93 14.95
N VAL A 35 -6.87 -2.43 14.26
CA VAL A 35 -5.60 -3.13 14.01
C VAL A 35 -4.45 -2.41 14.72
N PRO A 36 -3.27 -3.04 14.87
CA PRO A 36 -2.10 -2.35 15.38
C PRO A 36 -1.76 -1.10 14.57
N ASP A 37 -1.37 -0.04 15.26
CA ASP A 37 -1.04 1.25 14.64
C ASP A 37 0.13 1.17 13.66
N ALA A 38 1.14 0.37 13.97
CA ALA A 38 2.27 0.12 13.07
C ALA A 38 1.83 -0.51 11.74
N MET A 39 0.83 -1.37 11.76
CA MET A 39 0.28 -1.98 10.55
C MET A 39 -0.35 -0.92 9.63
N VAL A 40 -1.11 0.00 10.20
CA VAL A 40 -1.69 1.11 9.47
C VAL A 40 -0.60 2.02 8.90
N GLY A 41 0.41 2.34 9.72
CA GLY A 41 1.53 3.18 9.29
C GLY A 41 2.31 2.58 8.13
N MET A 42 2.64 1.30 8.19
CA MET A 42 3.32 0.60 7.10
C MET A 42 2.46 0.55 5.84
N GLY A 43 1.17 0.30 5.98
CA GLY A 43 0.23 0.31 4.86
C GLY A 43 0.13 1.67 4.18
N LEU A 44 0.09 2.75 4.96
CA LEU A 44 0.10 4.12 4.44
C LEU A 44 1.38 4.44 3.68
N ILE A 45 2.54 4.11 4.23
CA ILE A 45 3.83 4.31 3.57
C ILE A 45 3.86 3.55 2.24
N ASN A 46 3.40 2.32 2.23
CA ASN A 46 3.33 1.52 1.01
C ASN A 46 2.40 2.14 -0.03
N ALA A 47 1.22 2.58 0.37
CA ALA A 47 0.25 3.21 -0.53
C ALA A 47 0.80 4.52 -1.11
N ILE A 48 1.42 5.36 -0.30
CA ILE A 48 2.04 6.61 -0.75
C ILE A 48 3.19 6.32 -1.72
N SER A 49 4.01 5.34 -1.41
CA SER A 49 5.11 4.92 -2.28
C SER A 49 4.60 4.43 -3.63
N MET A 50 3.54 3.63 -3.66
CA MET A 50 2.91 3.19 -4.90
C MET A 50 2.35 4.34 -5.71
N ALA A 51 1.71 5.32 -5.06
CA ALA A 51 1.16 6.48 -5.74
C ALA A 51 2.24 7.37 -6.36
N CYS A 52 3.40 7.46 -5.71
CA CYS A 52 4.53 8.27 -6.19
C CYS A 52 5.42 7.55 -7.21
N GLN A 53 5.32 6.23 -7.28
CA GLN A 53 6.13 5.41 -8.17
C GLN A 53 5.85 5.78 -9.64
N GLY A 54 6.90 6.12 -10.37
CA GLY A 54 6.77 6.56 -11.76
C GLY A 54 6.52 8.07 -11.94
N LEU A 55 6.22 8.79 -10.86
CA LEU A 55 6.04 10.25 -10.89
C LEU A 55 7.29 10.99 -10.44
N ILE A 56 7.99 10.46 -9.45
CA ILE A 56 9.19 11.06 -8.88
C ILE A 56 10.26 10.00 -8.65
N ASP A 57 11.51 10.44 -8.71
CA ASP A 57 12.67 9.63 -8.37
C ASP A 57 13.41 10.25 -7.19
N VAL A 58 14.15 9.42 -6.48
CA VAL A 58 14.98 9.86 -5.35
C VAL A 58 16.44 9.92 -5.77
N LYS A 59 17.08 11.07 -5.61
CA LYS A 59 18.51 11.21 -5.77
C LYS A 59 19.21 10.94 -4.45
N LEU A 60 20.02 9.91 -4.43
CA LEU A 60 20.81 9.56 -3.25
C LEU A 60 22.02 10.50 -3.09
N PRO A 61 22.58 10.62 -1.88
CA PRO A 61 23.80 11.41 -1.65
C PRO A 61 24.99 10.95 -2.51
N THR A 62 24.99 9.68 -2.93
CA THR A 62 26.00 9.10 -3.85
C THR A 62 25.85 9.57 -5.30
N GLY A 63 24.78 10.31 -5.62
CA GLY A 63 24.47 10.77 -6.97
C GLY A 63 23.60 9.81 -7.78
N GLN A 64 23.33 8.62 -7.29
CA GLN A 64 22.44 7.67 -7.97
C GLN A 64 21.00 8.13 -7.91
N ILE A 65 20.28 7.94 -9.01
CA ILE A 65 18.84 8.20 -9.11
C ILE A 65 18.13 6.86 -9.04
N LYS A 66 17.18 6.74 -8.11
CA LYS A 66 16.41 5.52 -7.88
C LYS A 66 14.92 5.83 -7.89
N PRO A 67 14.09 4.92 -8.41
CA PRO A 67 12.64 5.07 -8.29
C PRO A 67 12.19 4.98 -6.82
N VAL A 68 11.06 5.59 -6.50
CA VAL A 68 10.43 5.47 -5.18
C VAL A 68 9.81 4.08 -5.06
N THR A 69 10.58 3.14 -4.53
CA THR A 69 10.12 1.77 -4.28
C THR A 69 10.44 1.38 -2.86
N GLN A 70 9.59 0.55 -2.28
CA GLN A 70 9.82 0.02 -0.93
C GLN A 70 9.50 -1.46 -0.89
N ASN A 71 10.33 -2.20 -0.18
CA ASN A 71 10.08 -3.59 0.18
C ASN A 71 9.74 -3.64 1.67
N LEU A 72 8.48 -3.90 1.98
CA LEU A 72 8.00 -3.97 3.35
C LEU A 72 7.65 -5.41 3.69
N MET A 73 8.07 -5.84 4.87
CA MET A 73 7.70 -7.12 5.42
C MET A 73 6.89 -6.89 6.70
N LEU A 74 5.69 -7.43 6.71
CA LEU A 74 4.81 -7.37 7.86
C LEU A 74 4.54 -8.77 8.39
N VAL A 75 4.87 -8.99 9.65
CA VAL A 75 4.54 -10.23 10.36
C VAL A 75 3.39 -9.95 11.30
N ALA A 76 2.29 -10.65 11.09
CA ALA A 76 1.09 -10.52 11.90
C ALA A 76 0.48 -11.90 12.16
N GLU A 77 -0.11 -12.06 13.33
CA GLU A 77 -0.83 -13.29 13.65
C GLU A 77 -2.10 -13.41 12.81
N SER A 78 -2.57 -14.65 12.66
CA SER A 78 -3.84 -14.91 12.00
C SER A 78 -4.98 -14.22 12.77
N GLY A 79 -5.83 -13.49 12.07
CA GLY A 79 -6.95 -12.77 12.68
C GLY A 79 -6.66 -11.31 13.05
N GLU A 80 -5.43 -10.80 12.83
CA GLU A 80 -5.10 -9.38 13.08
C GLU A 80 -5.60 -8.44 11.97
N ARG A 81 -6.44 -8.92 11.08
CA ARG A 81 -7.10 -8.12 10.02
C ARG A 81 -6.12 -7.45 9.05
N LYS A 82 -4.95 -8.04 8.87
CA LYS A 82 -3.92 -7.53 7.95
C LYS A 82 -4.47 -7.34 6.53
N SER A 83 -5.15 -8.35 6.01
CA SER A 83 -5.73 -8.31 4.66
C SER A 83 -6.76 -7.20 4.51
N THR A 84 -7.59 -6.96 5.53
CA THR A 84 -8.60 -5.90 5.51
C THR A 84 -7.96 -4.51 5.35
N VAL A 85 -6.90 -4.23 6.11
CA VAL A 85 -6.18 -2.96 6.02
C VAL A 85 -5.58 -2.76 4.63
N PHE A 86 -4.88 -3.77 4.12
CA PHE A 86 -4.24 -3.68 2.81
C PHE A 86 -5.26 -3.60 1.68
N GLU A 87 -6.37 -4.30 1.76
CA GLU A 87 -7.45 -4.20 0.76
C GLU A 87 -8.04 -2.79 0.71
N LEU A 88 -8.30 -2.18 1.86
CA LEU A 88 -8.84 -0.82 1.92
C LEU A 88 -7.86 0.21 1.35
N LEU A 89 -6.57 0.08 1.68
CA LEU A 89 -5.54 0.99 1.18
C LEU A 89 -5.25 0.81 -0.31
N GLN A 90 -5.42 -0.39 -0.84
CA GLN A 90 -5.17 -0.69 -2.25
C GLN A 90 -6.39 -0.52 -3.15
N ALA A 91 -7.58 -0.35 -2.58
CA ALA A 91 -8.81 -0.22 -3.36
C ALA A 91 -8.75 0.86 -4.45
N PRO A 92 -8.26 2.08 -4.20
CA PRO A 92 -8.15 3.10 -5.24
C PRO A 92 -7.25 2.69 -6.41
N PHE A 93 -6.17 1.97 -6.13
CA PHE A 93 -5.25 1.49 -7.17
C PHE A 93 -5.89 0.40 -8.02
N ARG A 94 -6.61 -0.54 -7.41
CA ARG A 94 -7.33 -1.58 -8.14
C ARG A 94 -8.44 -0.99 -9.02
N ASP A 95 -9.13 0.03 -8.53
CA ASP A 95 -10.17 0.71 -9.30
C ASP A 95 -9.57 1.42 -10.51
N ALA A 96 -8.43 2.08 -10.35
CA ALA A 96 -7.71 2.72 -11.44
C ALA A 96 -7.24 1.68 -12.46
N ASP A 97 -6.62 0.60 -12.01
CA ASP A 97 -6.16 -0.50 -12.87
C ASP A 97 -7.31 -1.13 -13.65
N THR A 98 -8.45 -1.33 -12.99
CA THR A 98 -9.63 -1.90 -13.64
C THR A 98 -10.14 -1.00 -14.77
N LYS A 99 -10.16 0.30 -14.55
CA LYS A 99 -10.55 1.28 -15.57
C LYS A 99 -9.58 1.30 -16.75
N GLU A 100 -8.29 1.30 -16.47
CA GLU A 100 -7.26 1.27 -17.51
C GLU A 100 -7.29 -0.05 -18.29
N MET A 101 -7.41 -1.16 -17.61
CA MET A 101 -7.52 -2.48 -18.24
C MET A 101 -8.77 -2.60 -19.11
N ALA A 102 -9.89 -2.04 -18.70
CA ALA A 102 -11.11 -2.02 -19.51
C ALA A 102 -10.92 -1.22 -20.79
N ALA A 103 -10.19 -0.11 -20.74
CA ALA A 103 -9.87 0.69 -21.91
C ALA A 103 -8.84 0.02 -22.83
N PHE A 104 -7.88 -0.70 -22.25
CA PHE A 104 -6.77 -1.32 -22.99
C PHE A 104 -7.09 -2.71 -23.56
N LYS A 105 -7.98 -3.44 -22.93
CA LYS A 105 -8.30 -4.84 -23.24
C LYS A 105 -8.71 -5.08 -24.70
N PRO A 106 -9.54 -4.23 -25.35
CA PRO A 106 -9.92 -4.44 -26.74
C PRO A 106 -8.72 -4.41 -27.70
N VAL A 107 -7.78 -3.52 -27.48
CA VAL A 107 -6.57 -3.37 -28.31
C VAL A 107 -5.62 -4.53 -28.09
N SER A 108 -5.38 -4.89 -26.85
CA SER A 108 -4.51 -6.01 -26.46
C SER A 108 -5.05 -7.34 -26.99
N TYR A 109 -6.36 -7.56 -26.89
CA TYR A 109 -7.00 -8.76 -27.38
C TYR A 109 -6.87 -8.87 -28.90
N THR A 110 -7.04 -7.78 -29.64
CA THR A 110 -6.88 -7.74 -31.09
C THR A 110 -5.45 -8.11 -31.49
N HIS A 111 -4.45 -7.61 -30.78
CA HIS A 111 -3.06 -7.94 -31.04
C HIS A 111 -2.72 -9.41 -30.75
N LEU A 112 -3.29 -9.98 -29.71
CA LEU A 112 -3.05 -11.38 -29.32
C LEU A 112 -3.72 -12.38 -30.27
N THR A 113 -4.79 -12.01 -30.95
CA THR A 113 -5.50 -12.90 -31.89
C THR A 113 -4.89 -12.93 -33.29
N LEU A 114 -4.18 -11.89 -33.71
CA LEU A 114 -3.57 -11.81 -35.03
C LEU A 114 -2.49 -12.87 -35.28
N PRO A 115 -1.57 -13.18 -34.33
CA PRO A 115 -0.53 -14.19 -34.56
C PRO A 115 -1.03 -15.64 -34.59
N THR A 116 -2.20 -15.92 -34.08
CA THR A 116 -2.71 -17.29 -33.95
C THR A 116 -3.42 -17.79 -35.21
N LYS A 117 -3.54 -16.97 -36.24
CA LYS A 117 -4.16 -17.34 -37.52
C LYS A 117 -3.15 -17.78 -38.59
N ALA A 118 -1.95 -17.94 -38.21
CA ALA A 118 -0.95 -18.45 -39.15
C ALA A 118 -1.14 -19.93 -39.42
#